data_bf0b2075774a864074df4ae3e1a500bd
#
_entry.id   bf0b2075774a864074df4ae3e1a500bd
#
_cell.length_a   1.000
_cell.length_b   1.000
_cell.length_c   1.000
_cell.angle_alpha   90.00
_cell.angle_beta   90.00
_cell.angle_gamma   90.00
#
_symmetry.space_group_name_H-M   'P 1'
#
loop_
_entity.id
_entity.type
_entity.pdbx_description
1 polymer ?
#
loop_
_entity_poly.entity_id
_entity_poly.type
_entity_poly.pdbx_seq_one_letter_code
_entity_poly.pdbx_strand_id
1 'polypeptide(L)'
;MQLVADQGRRFGVAPTCNALGVARASHYRSRRARPAPAPRPTPARALTPAERQEVLAVLHAEPNINLAPAAVYAKLLDDQGKYLCSVRTMYRILASVGEVRERRDQLVHPTYAKPELLATAPNQVWSWDITKLLGPRTWTYFYLYVILDIFSRHVVGWMVADRENAAHARRLVAETCAKYAIDPGTLTLHQDRGAPMRAKTFAQTLADLGVTKTHSRPDVSDDNPFSEAQFKTLKYRPDFPGRSPDLPAAVTWCRSFFDWYNHQHRHDALQLLRPADVHFGRAPVLIATRQRILEAACAAHPERFVRRPPVASPPPTEVWINKPLQPAARSQVDLVAPTDARQEALQ
;
A
#
# COMPACT_ATOMS: atom_id res chain seq x y z
N MET A 1 35.73 -1.67 -0.13
CA MET A 1 36.78 -2.13 -1.07
C MET A 1 37.09 -1.09 -2.14
N GLN A 2 36.07 -0.42 -2.71
CA GLN A 2 36.26 0.64 -3.70
C GLN A 2 37.11 1.80 -3.15
N LEU A 3 36.81 2.26 -1.93
CA LEU A 3 37.55 3.32 -1.24
C LEU A 3 39.07 2.99 -1.11
N VAL A 4 39.39 1.72 -0.81
CA VAL A 4 40.80 1.26 -0.73
C VAL A 4 41.47 1.28 -2.13
N ALA A 5 40.70 0.99 -3.18
CA ALA A 5 41.23 1.04 -4.56
C ALA A 5 41.52 2.49 -5.01
N ASP A 6 40.65 3.42 -4.64
CA ASP A 6 40.75 4.83 -5.03
C ASP A 6 41.82 5.56 -4.24
N GLN A 7 41.80 5.45 -2.92
CA GLN A 7 42.81 6.09 -2.05
C GLN A 7 44.17 5.39 -2.08
N GLY A 8 44.20 4.10 -2.33
CA GLY A 8 45.43 3.33 -2.45
C GLY A 8 46.31 3.72 -3.61
N ARG A 9 45.76 4.35 -4.65
CA ARG A 9 46.55 4.95 -5.76
C ARG A 9 47.33 6.20 -5.32
N ARG A 10 46.76 6.93 -4.36
CA ARG A 10 47.32 8.21 -3.89
C ARG A 10 48.27 8.04 -2.70
N PHE A 11 47.95 7.17 -1.78
CA PHE A 11 48.65 7.01 -0.50
C PHE A 11 49.31 5.64 -0.29
N GLY A 12 49.22 4.77 -1.27
CA GLY A 12 49.67 3.37 -1.18
C GLY A 12 48.61 2.45 -0.55
N VAL A 13 48.56 1.22 -1.06
CA VAL A 13 47.55 0.23 -0.62
C VAL A 13 47.75 -0.19 0.85
N ALA A 14 49.00 -0.32 1.30
CA ALA A 14 49.27 -0.77 2.67
C ALA A 14 48.85 0.27 3.73
N PRO A 15 49.23 1.55 3.63
CA PRO A 15 48.77 2.57 4.58
C PRO A 15 47.24 2.75 4.56
N THR A 16 46.64 2.74 3.38
CA THR A 16 45.17 2.88 3.22
C THR A 16 44.43 1.72 3.84
N CYS A 17 44.88 0.49 3.66
CA CYS A 17 44.29 -0.67 4.28
C CYS A 17 44.39 -0.62 5.83
N ASN A 18 45.54 -0.20 6.34
CA ASN A 18 45.70 -0.06 7.80
C ASN A 18 44.79 1.02 8.39
N ALA A 19 44.71 2.18 7.73
CA ALA A 19 43.86 3.28 8.18
C ALA A 19 42.35 2.93 8.18
N LEU A 20 41.92 2.06 7.25
CA LEU A 20 40.52 1.64 7.12
C LEU A 20 40.22 0.31 7.84
N GLY A 21 41.15 -0.29 8.56
CA GLY A 21 40.97 -1.56 9.25
C GLY A 21 40.68 -2.75 8.31
N VAL A 22 41.15 -2.68 7.05
CA VAL A 22 40.89 -3.71 6.04
C VAL A 22 42.15 -4.55 5.81
N ALA A 23 42.04 -5.88 5.91
CA ALA A 23 43.16 -6.76 5.62
C ALA A 23 43.59 -6.63 4.15
N ARG A 24 44.91 -6.40 3.87
CA ARG A 24 45.49 -6.31 2.52
C ARG A 24 45.11 -7.50 1.64
N ALA A 25 45.13 -8.71 2.22
CA ALA A 25 44.74 -9.93 1.53
C ALA A 25 43.31 -9.88 0.98
N SER A 26 42.38 -9.27 1.70
CA SER A 26 40.98 -9.08 1.27
C SER A 26 40.87 -8.12 0.09
N HIS A 27 41.65 -7.03 0.08
CA HIS A 27 41.71 -6.10 -1.03
C HIS A 27 42.22 -6.78 -2.32
N TYR A 28 43.35 -7.50 -2.26
CA TYR A 28 43.86 -8.20 -3.43
C TYR A 28 42.95 -9.37 -3.87
N ARG A 29 42.33 -10.09 -2.94
CA ARG A 29 41.38 -11.15 -3.25
C ARG A 29 40.13 -10.63 -3.98
N SER A 30 39.63 -9.44 -3.60
CA SER A 30 38.49 -8.82 -4.27
C SER A 30 38.77 -8.38 -5.71
N ARG A 31 40.05 -8.14 -6.06
CA ARG A 31 40.51 -7.72 -7.41
C ARG A 31 40.90 -8.89 -8.32
N ARG A 32 41.07 -10.09 -7.78
CA ARG A 32 41.24 -11.29 -8.62
C ARG A 32 39.91 -11.61 -9.31
N ALA A 33 39.95 -11.68 -10.64
CA ALA A 33 38.84 -12.24 -11.38
C ALA A 33 38.52 -13.63 -10.81
N ARG A 34 37.32 -13.83 -10.30
CA ARG A 34 36.87 -15.17 -9.89
C ARG A 34 36.81 -16.02 -11.17
N PRO A 35 37.54 -17.12 -11.24
CA PRO A 35 37.33 -18.06 -12.34
C PRO A 35 35.87 -18.48 -12.31
N ALA A 36 35.26 -18.63 -13.49
CA ALA A 36 33.89 -19.16 -13.57
C ALA A 36 33.85 -20.48 -12.78
N PRO A 37 32.82 -20.68 -11.92
CA PRO A 37 32.71 -21.93 -11.17
C PRO A 37 32.68 -23.08 -12.17
N ALA A 38 33.52 -24.08 -11.96
CA ALA A 38 33.54 -25.27 -12.78
C ALA A 38 32.11 -25.87 -12.81
N PRO A 39 31.64 -26.37 -13.98
CA PRO A 39 30.35 -27.00 -14.07
C PRO A 39 30.28 -28.14 -13.04
N ARG A 40 29.22 -28.13 -12.23
CA ARG A 40 29.03 -29.19 -11.24
C ARG A 40 28.85 -30.52 -11.96
N PRO A 41 29.56 -31.59 -11.56
CA PRO A 41 29.36 -32.89 -12.17
C PRO A 41 27.90 -33.32 -12.01
N THR A 42 27.32 -33.88 -13.08
CA THR A 42 25.95 -34.39 -13.06
C THR A 42 25.86 -35.58 -12.08
N PRO A 43 24.97 -35.53 -11.06
CA PRO A 43 24.85 -36.64 -10.12
C PRO A 43 24.47 -37.95 -10.83
N ALA A 44 25.02 -39.08 -10.40
CA ALA A 44 24.74 -40.39 -11.01
C ALA A 44 23.24 -40.74 -11.04
N ARG A 45 22.43 -40.15 -10.13
CA ARG A 45 20.96 -40.32 -10.05
C ARG A 45 20.18 -39.37 -10.96
N ALA A 46 20.81 -38.52 -11.74
CA ALA A 46 20.12 -37.60 -12.63
C ALA A 46 19.64 -38.34 -13.87
N LEU A 47 18.40 -38.05 -14.26
CA LEU A 47 17.85 -38.60 -15.52
C LEU A 47 18.69 -38.09 -16.70
N THR A 48 18.97 -39.00 -17.61
CA THR A 48 19.60 -38.68 -18.90
C THR A 48 18.68 -37.80 -19.75
N PRO A 49 19.21 -37.12 -20.78
CA PRO A 49 18.36 -36.33 -21.70
C PRO A 49 17.27 -37.21 -22.37
N ALA A 50 17.59 -38.44 -22.71
CA ALA A 50 16.61 -39.37 -23.31
C ALA A 50 15.47 -39.71 -22.34
N GLU A 51 15.78 -40.06 -21.10
CA GLU A 51 14.75 -40.32 -20.06
C GLU A 51 13.88 -39.10 -19.78
N ARG A 52 14.45 -37.87 -19.81
CA ARG A 52 13.67 -36.64 -19.65
C ARG A 52 12.71 -36.44 -20.83
N GLN A 53 13.15 -36.72 -22.04
CA GLN A 53 12.31 -36.66 -23.25
C GLN A 53 11.16 -37.70 -23.17
N GLU A 54 11.44 -38.91 -22.68
CA GLU A 54 10.42 -39.92 -22.46
C GLU A 54 9.35 -39.46 -21.45
N VAL A 55 9.76 -38.86 -20.34
CA VAL A 55 8.83 -38.32 -19.36
C VAL A 55 7.93 -37.24 -19.98
N LEU A 56 8.49 -36.33 -20.78
CA LEU A 56 7.71 -35.30 -21.49
C LEU A 56 6.75 -35.90 -22.49
N ALA A 57 7.19 -36.88 -23.31
CA ALA A 57 6.34 -37.56 -24.27
C ALA A 57 5.13 -38.25 -23.61
N VAL A 58 5.34 -38.88 -22.46
CA VAL A 58 4.25 -39.49 -21.69
C VAL A 58 3.29 -38.45 -21.10
N LEU A 59 3.80 -37.33 -20.58
CA LEU A 59 2.97 -36.26 -20.03
C LEU A 59 2.16 -35.52 -21.10
N HIS A 60 2.69 -35.41 -22.34
CA HIS A 60 2.02 -34.77 -23.48
C HIS A 60 1.12 -35.72 -24.28
N ALA A 61 1.15 -37.04 -24.01
CA ALA A 61 0.29 -37.99 -24.71
C ALA A 61 -1.20 -37.65 -24.48
N GLU A 62 -2.01 -37.79 -25.52
CA GLU A 62 -3.46 -37.53 -25.54
C GLU A 62 -4.19 -37.96 -24.25
N PRO A 63 -4.04 -39.20 -23.74
CA PRO A 63 -4.76 -39.63 -22.55
C PRO A 63 -4.25 -39.00 -21.23
N ASN A 64 -3.12 -38.27 -21.26
CA ASN A 64 -2.44 -37.72 -20.06
C ASN A 64 -2.37 -36.21 -20.06
N ILE A 65 -2.51 -35.52 -21.20
CA ILE A 65 -2.30 -34.10 -21.37
C ILE A 65 -3.17 -33.22 -20.46
N ASN A 66 -4.32 -33.73 -20.05
CA ASN A 66 -5.24 -33.03 -19.13
C ASN A 66 -5.14 -33.52 -17.68
N LEU A 67 -4.23 -34.41 -17.36
CA LEU A 67 -4.04 -34.98 -16.03
C LEU A 67 -2.90 -34.24 -15.29
N ALA A 68 -3.02 -34.15 -13.97
CA ALA A 68 -1.92 -33.70 -13.15
C ALA A 68 -0.79 -34.76 -13.15
N PRO A 69 0.50 -34.36 -13.06
CA PRO A 69 1.61 -35.30 -13.00
C PRO A 69 1.47 -36.41 -11.95
N ALA A 70 0.82 -36.13 -10.82
CA ALA A 70 0.55 -37.10 -9.77
C ALA A 70 -0.46 -38.21 -10.28
N ALA A 71 -1.47 -37.80 -11.04
CA ALA A 71 -2.43 -38.75 -11.60
C ALA A 71 -1.79 -39.61 -12.70
N VAL A 72 -0.93 -39.01 -13.55
CA VAL A 72 -0.16 -39.75 -14.57
C VAL A 72 0.80 -40.73 -13.90
N TYR A 73 1.47 -40.33 -12.83
CA TYR A 73 2.34 -41.20 -12.05
C TYR A 73 1.59 -42.44 -11.51
N ALA A 74 0.43 -42.23 -10.87
CA ALA A 74 -0.39 -43.33 -10.38
C ALA A 74 -0.85 -44.26 -11.52
N LYS A 75 -1.34 -43.69 -12.64
CA LYS A 75 -1.77 -44.44 -13.82
C LYS A 75 -0.63 -45.29 -14.44
N LEU A 76 0.59 -44.74 -14.48
CA LEU A 76 1.73 -45.51 -14.99
C LEU A 76 2.07 -46.71 -14.10
N LEU A 77 1.96 -46.55 -12.77
CA LEU A 77 2.20 -47.64 -11.84
C LEU A 77 1.09 -48.70 -11.88
N ASP A 78 -0.17 -48.27 -11.87
CA ASP A 78 -1.32 -49.13 -11.71
C ASP A 78 -1.68 -49.86 -13.04
N ASP A 79 -1.72 -49.13 -14.16
CA ASP A 79 -2.18 -49.65 -15.43
C ASP A 79 -1.05 -50.26 -16.28
N GLN A 80 0.19 -49.73 -16.14
CA GLN A 80 1.31 -50.11 -17.02
C GLN A 80 2.47 -50.79 -16.28
N GLY A 81 2.44 -50.83 -14.94
CA GLY A 81 3.54 -51.33 -14.13
C GLY A 81 4.88 -50.59 -14.36
N LYS A 82 4.82 -49.33 -14.81
CA LYS A 82 5.98 -48.59 -15.27
C LYS A 82 6.32 -47.43 -14.29
N TYR A 83 7.57 -47.38 -13.85
CA TYR A 83 8.11 -46.24 -13.07
C TYR A 83 9.10 -45.46 -13.93
N LEU A 84 8.85 -44.16 -14.16
CA LEU A 84 9.75 -43.27 -14.88
C LEU A 84 10.59 -42.42 -13.91
N CYS A 85 9.93 -41.66 -13.06
CA CYS A 85 10.56 -40.80 -12.06
C CYS A 85 9.53 -40.38 -11.02
N SER A 86 9.98 -39.72 -9.95
CA SER A 86 9.07 -39.17 -8.92
C SER A 86 8.19 -38.05 -9.49
N VAL A 87 7.00 -37.86 -8.92
CA VAL A 87 6.07 -36.74 -9.22
C VAL A 87 6.79 -35.37 -9.18
N ARG A 88 7.66 -35.16 -8.17
CA ARG A 88 8.46 -33.94 -8.06
C ARG A 88 9.42 -33.73 -9.24
N THR A 89 9.96 -34.81 -9.79
CA THR A 89 10.83 -34.77 -10.96
C THR A 89 10.03 -34.46 -12.23
N MET A 90 8.81 -34.99 -12.38
CA MET A 90 7.90 -34.63 -13.47
C MET A 90 7.61 -33.11 -13.46
N TYR A 91 7.27 -32.55 -12.32
CA TYR A 91 7.07 -31.08 -12.18
C TYR A 91 8.32 -30.28 -12.52
N ARG A 92 9.53 -30.75 -12.13
CA ARG A 92 10.76 -30.05 -12.50
C ARG A 92 11.06 -30.07 -13.99
N ILE A 93 10.72 -31.17 -14.65
CA ILE A 93 10.87 -31.31 -16.10
C ILE A 93 9.92 -30.36 -16.81
N LEU A 94 8.62 -30.36 -16.44
CA LEU A 94 7.63 -29.41 -16.97
C LEU A 94 8.06 -27.94 -16.71
N ALA A 95 8.59 -27.64 -15.53
CA ALA A 95 9.10 -26.31 -15.22
C ALA A 95 10.26 -25.87 -16.14
N SER A 96 11.13 -26.83 -16.53
CA SER A 96 12.27 -26.54 -17.41
C SER A 96 11.84 -26.20 -18.86
N VAL A 97 10.64 -26.58 -19.27
CA VAL A 97 10.02 -26.26 -20.57
C VAL A 97 8.92 -25.18 -20.46
N GLY A 98 8.78 -24.57 -19.26
CA GLY A 98 7.84 -23.45 -19.07
C GLY A 98 6.37 -23.85 -18.91
N GLU A 99 6.07 -25.14 -18.68
CA GLU A 99 4.70 -25.67 -18.67
C GLU A 99 4.08 -25.84 -17.26
N VAL A 100 4.79 -25.48 -16.20
CA VAL A 100 4.24 -25.43 -14.84
C VAL A 100 3.63 -24.07 -14.59
N ARG A 101 2.47 -23.81 -15.14
CA ARG A 101 1.63 -22.68 -14.75
C ARG A 101 0.32 -23.20 -14.20
N GLU A 102 -0.07 -22.68 -13.05
CA GLU A 102 -1.38 -22.98 -12.49
C GLU A 102 -2.46 -22.52 -13.49
N ARG A 103 -3.41 -23.37 -13.85
CA ARG A 103 -4.50 -23.03 -14.79
C ARG A 103 -5.28 -21.77 -14.36
N ARG A 104 -5.26 -21.43 -13.07
CA ARG A 104 -5.88 -20.23 -12.50
C ARG A 104 -5.05 -18.98 -12.68
N ASP A 105 -3.75 -19.10 -12.97
CA ASP A 105 -2.77 -18.01 -13.07
C ASP A 105 -2.38 -17.68 -14.53
N GLN A 106 -3.29 -17.96 -15.47
CA GLN A 106 -3.09 -17.64 -16.89
C GLN A 106 -3.30 -16.16 -17.23
N LEU A 107 -3.88 -15.39 -16.32
CA LEU A 107 -3.95 -13.94 -16.45
C LEU A 107 -2.65 -13.34 -15.92
N VAL A 108 -1.80 -12.91 -16.83
CA VAL A 108 -0.72 -11.97 -16.47
C VAL A 108 -1.41 -10.72 -15.92
N HIS A 109 -1.45 -10.59 -14.60
CA HIS A 109 -1.98 -9.37 -14.01
C HIS A 109 -1.11 -8.20 -14.48
N PRO A 110 -1.70 -7.18 -15.10
CA PRO A 110 -0.96 -6.00 -15.48
C PRO A 110 -0.31 -5.40 -14.25
N THR A 111 0.90 -4.87 -14.39
CA THR A 111 1.57 -4.14 -13.31
C THR A 111 0.75 -2.89 -13.00
N TYR A 112 -0.01 -2.92 -11.92
CA TYR A 112 -0.82 -1.78 -11.51
C TYR A 112 0.07 -0.71 -10.90
N ALA A 113 -0.03 0.50 -11.43
CA ALA A 113 0.61 1.65 -10.83
C ALA A 113 0.02 1.92 -9.43
N LYS A 114 0.90 2.22 -8.48
CA LYS A 114 0.49 2.60 -7.13
C LYS A 114 -0.28 3.93 -7.21
N PRO A 115 -1.52 4.02 -6.70
CA PRO A 115 -2.24 5.29 -6.72
C PRO A 115 -1.55 6.28 -5.76
N GLU A 116 -1.14 7.43 -6.28
CA GLU A 116 -0.55 8.52 -5.51
C GLU A 116 -1.53 9.70 -5.54
N LEU A 117 -2.19 9.97 -4.41
CA LEU A 117 -3.22 11.00 -4.32
C LEU A 117 -2.87 11.98 -3.23
N LEU A 118 -2.93 13.27 -3.55
CA LEU A 118 -2.69 14.39 -2.63
C LEU A 118 -3.98 15.16 -2.40
N ALA A 119 -4.27 15.45 -1.14
CA ALA A 119 -5.26 16.42 -0.72
C ALA A 119 -4.59 17.52 0.12
N THR A 120 -4.79 18.77 -0.26
CA THR A 120 -4.32 19.97 0.43
C THR A 120 -5.45 20.79 1.05
N ALA A 121 -6.70 20.44 0.73
CA ALA A 121 -7.92 21.04 1.24
C ALA A 121 -9.06 20.01 1.30
N PRO A 122 -10.13 20.28 2.06
CA PRO A 122 -11.34 19.48 2.05
C PRO A 122 -11.95 19.36 0.64
N ASN A 123 -12.61 18.25 0.38
CA ASN A 123 -13.35 17.95 -0.86
C ASN A 123 -12.48 17.80 -2.13
N GLN A 124 -11.18 17.59 -2.00
CA GLN A 124 -10.31 17.25 -3.13
C GLN A 124 -10.20 15.74 -3.36
N VAL A 125 -10.10 14.96 -2.30
CA VAL A 125 -10.03 13.50 -2.37
C VAL A 125 -10.94 12.88 -1.33
N TRP A 126 -11.90 12.10 -1.78
CA TRP A 126 -12.73 11.27 -0.91
C TRP A 126 -12.32 9.80 -1.01
N SER A 127 -12.25 9.14 0.14
CA SER A 127 -12.12 7.69 0.25
C SER A 127 -13.51 7.09 0.46
N TRP A 128 -13.84 6.06 -0.29
CA TRP A 128 -15.13 5.38 -0.18
C TRP A 128 -14.95 3.89 -0.01
N ASP A 129 -15.75 3.31 0.90
CA ASP A 129 -15.74 1.87 1.12
C ASP A 129 -17.08 1.40 1.72
N ILE A 130 -17.29 0.07 1.69
CA ILE A 130 -18.48 -0.60 2.22
C ILE A 130 -18.04 -1.62 3.27
N THR A 131 -18.65 -1.56 4.46
CA THR A 131 -18.43 -2.57 5.49
C THR A 131 -19.72 -3.27 5.90
N LYS A 132 -19.62 -4.55 6.27
CA LYS A 132 -20.73 -5.33 6.79
C LYS A 132 -20.95 -5.07 8.27
N LEU A 133 -22.21 -4.84 8.64
CA LEU A 133 -22.72 -4.85 10.00
C LEU A 133 -23.50 -6.15 10.21
N LEU A 134 -23.30 -6.81 11.34
CA LEU A 134 -24.00 -8.06 11.62
C LEU A 134 -25.49 -7.80 11.87
N GLY A 135 -26.33 -8.53 11.16
CA GLY A 135 -27.78 -8.52 11.33
C GLY A 135 -28.25 -9.41 12.50
N PRO A 136 -29.57 -9.55 12.69
CA PRO A 136 -30.16 -10.23 13.85
C PRO A 136 -29.81 -11.71 13.94
N ARG A 137 -29.65 -12.38 12.83
CA ARG A 137 -29.34 -13.82 12.76
C ARG A 137 -27.93 -14.05 12.21
N THR A 138 -27.35 -15.21 12.49
CA THR A 138 -26.12 -15.68 11.85
C THR A 138 -26.28 -15.64 10.33
N TRP A 139 -25.23 -15.16 9.63
CA TRP A 139 -25.19 -14.99 8.18
C TRP A 139 -26.12 -13.92 7.60
N THR A 140 -26.76 -13.07 8.43
CA THR A 140 -27.46 -11.88 7.96
C THR A 140 -26.60 -10.65 8.16
N TYR A 141 -26.62 -9.74 7.18
CA TYR A 141 -25.78 -8.54 7.18
C TYR A 141 -26.55 -7.33 6.70
N PHE A 142 -26.26 -6.17 7.27
CA PHE A 142 -26.50 -4.88 6.67
C PHE A 142 -25.21 -4.31 6.12
N TYR A 143 -25.30 -3.46 5.13
CA TYR A 143 -24.16 -2.91 4.41
C TYR A 143 -24.06 -1.42 4.64
N LEU A 144 -23.01 -1.02 5.34
CA LEU A 144 -22.73 0.39 5.63
C LEU A 144 -21.78 0.93 4.58
N TYR A 145 -22.27 1.89 3.81
CA TYR A 145 -21.52 2.67 2.82
C TYR A 145 -21.02 3.94 3.49
N VAL A 146 -19.75 4.28 3.33
CA VAL A 146 -19.16 5.49 3.93
C VAL A 146 -18.30 6.21 2.89
N ILE A 147 -18.48 7.51 2.80
CA ILE A 147 -17.61 8.42 2.06
C ILE A 147 -16.92 9.33 3.07
N LEU A 148 -15.60 9.30 3.08
CA LEU A 148 -14.73 10.03 3.99
C LEU A 148 -13.86 11.01 3.21
N ASP A 149 -13.84 12.26 3.60
CA ASP A 149 -12.85 13.23 3.12
C ASP A 149 -11.48 12.93 3.75
N ILE A 150 -10.46 12.64 2.94
CA ILE A 150 -9.16 12.21 3.46
C ILE A 150 -8.37 13.34 4.14
N PHE A 151 -8.60 14.61 3.76
CA PHE A 151 -7.92 15.75 4.34
C PHE A 151 -8.41 16.03 5.77
N SER A 152 -9.72 16.15 5.93
CA SER A 152 -10.36 16.51 7.21
C SER A 152 -10.76 15.31 8.07
N ARG A 153 -10.73 14.09 7.54
CA ARG A 153 -11.32 12.88 8.14
C ARG A 153 -12.83 12.97 8.36
N HIS A 154 -13.50 14.00 7.84
CA HIS A 154 -14.93 14.19 7.97
C HIS A 154 -15.68 13.17 7.13
N VAL A 155 -16.65 12.48 7.71
CA VAL A 155 -17.57 11.62 6.97
C VAL A 155 -18.60 12.50 6.27
N VAL A 156 -18.42 12.68 4.96
CA VAL A 156 -19.25 13.55 4.12
C VAL A 156 -20.58 12.91 3.74
N GLY A 157 -20.59 11.58 3.57
CA GLY A 157 -21.77 10.81 3.23
C GLY A 157 -21.73 9.40 3.81
N TRP A 158 -22.88 8.89 4.20
CA TRP A 158 -23.04 7.50 4.62
C TRP A 158 -24.47 7.03 4.43
N MET A 159 -24.65 5.71 4.28
CA MET A 159 -25.96 5.06 4.31
C MET A 159 -25.84 3.61 4.74
N VAL A 160 -26.92 3.05 5.27
CA VAL A 160 -27.05 1.60 5.54
C VAL A 160 -28.10 1.01 4.62
N ALA A 161 -27.82 -0.15 4.04
CA ALA A 161 -28.72 -0.88 3.15
C ALA A 161 -28.79 -2.37 3.53
N ASP A 162 -29.82 -3.05 3.05
CA ASP A 162 -30.00 -4.50 3.21
C ASP A 162 -29.13 -5.35 2.28
N ARG A 163 -28.56 -4.74 1.23
CA ARG A 163 -27.71 -5.40 0.22
C ARG A 163 -26.72 -4.44 -0.39
N GLU A 164 -25.63 -4.99 -0.94
CA GLU A 164 -24.74 -4.25 -1.80
C GLU A 164 -25.37 -4.05 -3.18
N ASN A 165 -25.47 -2.77 -3.59
CA ASN A 165 -26.04 -2.42 -4.88
C ASN A 165 -25.38 -1.16 -5.46
N ALA A 166 -25.06 -1.19 -6.76
CA ALA A 166 -24.52 -0.05 -7.48
C ALA A 166 -25.49 1.17 -7.52
N ALA A 167 -26.81 0.93 -7.46
CA ALA A 167 -27.80 2.02 -7.40
C ALA A 167 -27.70 2.79 -6.07
N HIS A 168 -27.47 2.11 -4.95
CA HIS A 168 -27.23 2.75 -3.67
C HIS A 168 -25.97 3.60 -3.68
N ALA A 169 -24.88 3.04 -4.22
CA ALA A 169 -23.62 3.74 -4.39
C ALA A 169 -23.77 5.03 -5.22
N ARG A 170 -24.44 4.94 -6.38
CA ARG A 170 -24.70 6.09 -7.25
C ARG A 170 -25.49 7.20 -6.53
N ARG A 171 -26.58 6.81 -5.86
CA ARG A 171 -27.41 7.74 -5.12
C ARG A 171 -26.61 8.44 -4.02
N LEU A 172 -25.88 7.68 -3.21
CA LEU A 172 -25.09 8.24 -2.12
C LEU A 172 -24.06 9.26 -2.63
N VAL A 173 -23.32 8.93 -3.68
CA VAL A 173 -22.31 9.85 -4.23
C VAL A 173 -22.97 11.08 -4.81
N ALA A 174 -24.05 10.95 -5.60
CA ALA A 174 -24.76 12.09 -6.19
C ALA A 174 -25.33 13.03 -5.12
N GLU A 175 -26.01 12.48 -4.11
CA GLU A 175 -26.54 13.25 -2.98
C GLU A 175 -25.43 13.94 -2.16
N THR A 176 -24.28 13.27 -2.00
CA THR A 176 -23.13 13.84 -1.27
C THR A 176 -22.47 14.97 -2.07
N CYS A 177 -22.24 14.80 -3.38
CA CYS A 177 -21.73 15.85 -4.24
C CYS A 177 -22.64 17.09 -4.26
N ALA A 178 -23.95 16.88 -4.37
CA ALA A 178 -24.94 17.97 -4.32
C ALA A 178 -24.92 18.69 -2.94
N LYS A 179 -24.85 17.94 -1.84
CA LYS A 179 -24.82 18.47 -0.47
C LYS A 179 -23.62 19.40 -0.23
N TYR A 180 -22.46 19.07 -0.77
CA TYR A 180 -21.23 19.85 -0.62
C TYR A 180 -20.95 20.78 -1.79
N ALA A 181 -21.87 20.91 -2.76
CA ALA A 181 -21.74 21.73 -3.96
C ALA A 181 -20.39 21.50 -4.66
N ILE A 182 -20.08 20.23 -4.94
CA ILE A 182 -18.82 19.85 -5.57
C ILE A 182 -18.80 20.27 -7.02
N ASP A 183 -17.84 21.11 -7.41
CA ASP A 183 -17.63 21.51 -8.79
C ASP A 183 -17.07 20.36 -9.63
N PRO A 184 -17.54 20.16 -10.86
CA PRO A 184 -17.01 19.15 -11.78
C PRO A 184 -15.49 19.29 -11.97
N GLY A 185 -14.77 18.18 -11.92
CA GLY A 185 -13.32 18.15 -12.11
C GLY A 185 -12.46 18.44 -10.86
N THR A 186 -13.06 18.82 -9.72
CA THR A 186 -12.32 19.17 -8.51
C THR A 186 -12.13 18.00 -7.55
N LEU A 187 -13.00 16.96 -7.62
CA LEU A 187 -13.02 15.83 -6.70
C LEU A 187 -12.45 14.57 -7.34
N THR A 188 -11.61 13.87 -6.58
CA THR A 188 -11.20 12.49 -6.85
C THR A 188 -11.85 11.55 -5.83
N LEU A 189 -12.57 10.53 -6.29
CA LEU A 189 -13.11 9.45 -5.47
C LEU A 189 -12.21 8.23 -5.55
N HIS A 190 -11.58 7.91 -4.45
CA HIS A 190 -10.75 6.72 -4.29
C HIS A 190 -11.53 5.59 -3.64
N GLN A 191 -11.41 4.37 -4.18
CA GLN A 191 -12.22 3.23 -3.78
C GLN A 191 -11.49 1.90 -3.97
N ASP A 192 -11.93 0.88 -3.26
CA ASP A 192 -11.53 -0.49 -3.51
C ASP A 192 -12.19 -1.06 -4.78
N ARG A 193 -11.82 -2.30 -5.15
CA ARG A 193 -12.33 -2.97 -6.34
C ARG A 193 -13.58 -3.83 -6.07
N GLY A 194 -14.40 -3.48 -5.08
CA GLY A 194 -15.66 -4.16 -4.79
C GLY A 194 -16.63 -4.20 -5.99
N ALA A 195 -17.54 -5.18 -6.02
CA ALA A 195 -18.45 -5.37 -7.15
C ALA A 195 -19.32 -4.13 -7.48
N PRO A 196 -19.93 -3.42 -6.51
CA PRO A 196 -20.68 -2.19 -6.78
C PRO A 196 -19.80 -1.08 -7.39
N MET A 197 -18.53 -1.03 -6.99
CA MET A 197 -17.56 -0.02 -7.39
C MET A 197 -17.07 -0.21 -8.83
N ARG A 198 -17.13 -1.45 -9.35
CA ARG A 198 -16.74 -1.81 -10.72
C ARG A 198 -17.86 -1.71 -11.73
N ALA A 199 -19.09 -1.49 -11.29
CA ALA A 199 -20.26 -1.41 -12.17
C ALA A 199 -20.10 -0.28 -13.19
N LYS A 200 -20.37 -0.57 -14.48
CA LYS A 200 -20.30 0.42 -15.57
C LYS A 200 -21.21 1.62 -15.31
N THR A 201 -22.40 1.37 -14.77
CA THR A 201 -23.38 2.42 -14.42
C THR A 201 -22.88 3.35 -13.32
N PHE A 202 -22.08 2.86 -12.37
CA PHE A 202 -21.45 3.70 -11.36
C PHE A 202 -20.34 4.57 -11.96
N ALA A 203 -19.50 3.99 -12.82
CA ALA A 203 -18.48 4.75 -13.55
C ALA A 203 -19.07 5.87 -14.41
N GLN A 204 -20.20 5.60 -15.08
CA GLN A 204 -20.92 6.61 -15.85
C GLN A 204 -21.42 7.75 -14.94
N THR A 205 -22.01 7.44 -13.80
CA THR A 205 -22.47 8.48 -12.85
C THR A 205 -21.34 9.37 -12.37
N LEU A 206 -20.15 8.81 -12.08
CA LEU A 206 -18.99 9.61 -11.70
C LEU A 206 -18.52 10.52 -12.84
N ALA A 207 -18.51 10.02 -14.07
CA ALA A 207 -18.19 10.82 -15.26
C ALA A 207 -19.19 11.97 -15.46
N ASP A 208 -20.49 11.70 -15.32
CA ASP A 208 -21.56 12.70 -15.44
C ASP A 208 -21.45 13.79 -14.35
N LEU A 209 -20.98 13.44 -13.16
CA LEU A 209 -20.70 14.37 -12.06
C LEU A 209 -19.33 15.06 -12.18
N GLY A 210 -18.52 14.72 -13.18
CA GLY A 210 -17.15 15.23 -13.30
C GLY A 210 -16.22 14.77 -12.18
N VAL A 211 -16.50 13.63 -11.52
CA VAL A 211 -15.67 13.09 -10.43
C VAL A 211 -14.62 12.13 -10.99
N THR A 212 -13.36 12.41 -10.73
CA THR A 212 -12.27 11.52 -11.10
C THR A 212 -12.30 10.26 -10.26
N LYS A 213 -12.21 9.10 -10.89
CA LYS A 213 -12.25 7.79 -10.24
C LYS A 213 -10.87 7.16 -10.16
N THR A 214 -10.46 6.72 -8.95
CA THR A 214 -9.25 5.93 -8.73
C THR A 214 -9.55 4.66 -7.95
N HIS A 215 -8.67 3.67 -8.06
CA HIS A 215 -8.83 2.37 -7.39
C HIS A 215 -7.57 1.96 -6.66
N SER A 216 -7.75 1.27 -5.54
CA SER A 216 -6.71 0.47 -4.90
C SER A 216 -6.16 -0.58 -5.87
N ARG A 217 -4.90 -0.97 -5.71
CA ARG A 217 -4.35 -2.13 -6.42
C ARG A 217 -5.07 -3.41 -5.96
N PRO A 218 -5.16 -4.46 -6.81
CA PRO A 218 -5.74 -5.74 -6.39
C PRO A 218 -4.99 -6.29 -5.18
N ASP A 219 -5.73 -6.78 -4.20
CA ASP A 219 -5.21 -7.46 -3.00
C ASP A 219 -4.22 -6.65 -2.14
N VAL A 220 -4.26 -5.30 -2.26
CA VAL A 220 -3.45 -4.37 -1.45
C VAL A 220 -4.37 -3.52 -0.59
N SER A 221 -4.56 -3.92 0.66
CA SER A 221 -5.40 -3.20 1.63
C SER A 221 -4.85 -1.82 1.99
N ASP A 222 -3.51 -1.68 2.04
CA ASP A 222 -2.84 -0.42 2.41
C ASP A 222 -3.11 0.75 1.44
N ASP A 223 -3.76 0.50 0.30
CA ASP A 223 -4.13 1.54 -0.65
C ASP A 223 -5.41 2.30 -0.24
N ASN A 224 -6.19 1.82 0.76
CA ASN A 224 -7.36 2.54 1.31
C ASN A 224 -7.31 2.67 2.85
N PRO A 225 -6.22 3.20 3.42
CA PRO A 225 -5.98 3.18 4.86
C PRO A 225 -6.98 4.04 5.66
N PHE A 226 -7.58 5.05 5.03
CA PHE A 226 -8.48 5.99 5.68
C PHE A 226 -9.84 5.37 6.01
N SER A 227 -10.43 4.66 5.06
CA SER A 227 -11.69 3.93 5.28
C SER A 227 -11.49 2.79 6.29
N GLU A 228 -10.38 2.06 6.20
CA GLU A 228 -10.07 1.00 7.16
C GLU A 228 -9.91 1.53 8.60
N ALA A 229 -9.18 2.64 8.78
CA ALA A 229 -9.00 3.27 10.10
C ALA A 229 -10.33 3.77 10.67
N GLN A 230 -11.20 4.33 9.82
CA GLN A 230 -12.51 4.80 10.21
C GLN A 230 -13.41 3.62 10.64
N PHE A 231 -13.41 2.50 9.89
CA PHE A 231 -14.16 1.30 10.28
C PHE A 231 -13.61 0.63 11.55
N LYS A 232 -12.32 0.70 11.82
CA LYS A 232 -11.75 0.29 13.10
C LYS A 232 -12.33 1.15 14.24
N THR A 233 -12.32 2.48 14.08
CA THR A 233 -12.90 3.39 15.07
C THR A 233 -14.37 3.09 15.33
N LEU A 234 -15.14 2.75 14.29
CA LEU A 234 -16.55 2.38 14.43
C LEU A 234 -16.72 1.06 15.18
N LYS A 235 -16.03 -0.01 14.76
CA LYS A 235 -16.25 -1.37 15.27
C LYS A 235 -15.65 -1.63 16.66
N TYR A 236 -14.59 -0.87 17.02
CA TYR A 236 -13.95 -1.00 18.33
C TYR A 236 -14.48 -0.02 19.38
N ARG A 237 -15.48 0.76 19.03
CA ARG A 237 -16.13 1.63 20.01
C ARG A 237 -16.87 0.79 21.06
N PRO A 238 -16.77 1.13 22.37
CA PRO A 238 -17.36 0.31 23.45
C PRO A 238 -18.88 0.11 23.35
N ASP A 239 -19.61 1.07 22.78
CA ASP A 239 -21.06 1.01 22.57
C ASP A 239 -21.47 0.44 21.21
N PHE A 240 -20.52 -0.13 20.44
CA PHE A 240 -20.85 -0.81 19.19
C PHE A 240 -21.74 -2.04 19.48
N PRO A 241 -22.94 -2.13 18.88
CA PRO A 241 -23.94 -3.13 19.27
C PRO A 241 -23.56 -4.58 18.91
N GLY A 242 -22.47 -4.79 18.16
CA GLY A 242 -22.09 -6.09 17.63
C GLY A 242 -23.08 -6.61 16.59
N ARG A 243 -24.39 -6.75 16.95
CA ARG A 243 -25.47 -7.12 16.04
C ARG A 243 -26.60 -6.10 16.10
N SER A 244 -27.19 -5.80 14.95
CA SER A 244 -28.37 -4.93 14.86
C SER A 244 -29.61 -5.78 14.67
N PRO A 245 -30.69 -5.53 15.43
CA PRO A 245 -31.94 -6.30 15.35
C PRO A 245 -32.66 -6.11 13.99
N ASP A 246 -32.57 -4.92 13.43
CA ASP A 246 -33.16 -4.55 12.14
C ASP A 246 -32.37 -3.42 11.46
N LEU A 247 -32.79 -3.08 10.24
CA LEU A 247 -32.17 -1.99 9.46
C LEU A 247 -32.37 -0.60 10.11
N PRO A 248 -33.57 -0.23 10.61
CA PRO A 248 -33.76 1.05 11.31
C PRO A 248 -32.87 1.22 12.54
N ALA A 249 -32.67 0.17 13.35
CA ALA A 249 -31.76 0.21 14.48
C ALA A 249 -30.31 0.42 14.04
N ALA A 250 -29.87 -0.26 12.99
CA ALA A 250 -28.54 -0.05 12.41
C ALA A 250 -28.35 1.40 11.91
N VAL A 251 -29.35 1.95 11.22
CA VAL A 251 -29.35 3.36 10.75
C VAL A 251 -29.29 4.33 11.93
N THR A 252 -30.08 4.09 12.98
CA THR A 252 -30.13 4.96 14.15
C THR A 252 -28.78 4.99 14.88
N TRP A 253 -28.18 3.83 15.10
CA TRP A 253 -26.86 3.75 15.73
C TRP A 253 -25.78 4.43 14.86
N CYS A 254 -25.75 4.16 13.56
CA CYS A 254 -24.82 4.79 12.66
C CYS A 254 -24.96 6.32 12.62
N ARG A 255 -26.19 6.84 12.69
CA ARG A 255 -26.45 8.29 12.77
C ARG A 255 -25.80 8.90 14.02
N SER A 256 -26.02 8.30 15.18
CA SER A 256 -25.39 8.74 16.43
C SER A 256 -23.88 8.64 16.38
N PHE A 257 -23.36 7.55 15.79
CA PHE A 257 -21.93 7.36 15.62
C PHE A 257 -21.30 8.43 14.73
N PHE A 258 -21.85 8.70 13.54
CA PHE A 258 -21.26 9.67 12.61
C PHE A 258 -21.41 11.12 13.07
N ASP A 259 -22.49 11.42 13.81
CA ASP A 259 -22.62 12.72 14.48
C ASP A 259 -21.50 12.90 15.52
N TRP A 260 -21.34 11.93 16.41
CA TRP A 260 -20.24 11.91 17.37
C TRP A 260 -18.87 11.97 16.69
N TYR A 261 -18.63 11.15 15.66
CA TYR A 261 -17.36 11.08 14.96
C TYR A 261 -16.98 12.42 14.32
N ASN A 262 -17.91 13.06 13.66
CA ASN A 262 -17.67 14.33 12.99
C ASN A 262 -17.53 15.52 13.95
N HIS A 263 -18.32 15.54 15.02
CA HIS A 263 -18.49 16.73 15.85
C HIS A 263 -17.88 16.64 17.25
N GLN A 264 -17.56 15.44 17.75
CA GLN A 264 -17.06 15.25 19.12
C GLN A 264 -15.73 14.53 19.18
N HIS A 265 -15.50 13.52 18.32
CA HIS A 265 -14.29 12.73 18.30
C HIS A 265 -13.03 13.61 18.04
N ARG A 266 -12.02 13.45 18.92
CA ARG A 266 -10.72 14.11 18.80
C ARG A 266 -9.77 13.20 18.03
N HIS A 267 -9.46 13.57 16.78
CA HIS A 267 -8.70 12.72 15.87
C HIS A 267 -7.20 13.02 15.97
N ASP A 268 -6.37 12.02 16.32
CA ASP A 268 -4.92 12.17 16.53
C ASP A 268 -4.20 12.76 15.30
N ALA A 269 -4.46 12.24 14.11
CA ALA A 269 -3.86 12.76 12.87
C ALA A 269 -4.25 14.22 12.55
N LEU A 270 -5.25 14.78 13.22
CA LEU A 270 -5.66 16.18 13.11
C LEU A 270 -5.22 17.02 14.33
N GLN A 271 -4.20 16.59 15.07
CA GLN A 271 -3.76 17.24 16.30
C GLN A 271 -4.91 17.41 17.31
N LEU A 272 -5.69 16.38 17.48
CA LEU A 272 -6.86 16.33 18.37
C LEU A 272 -7.92 17.40 18.06
N LEU A 273 -8.00 17.87 16.83
CA LEU A 273 -9.15 18.61 16.32
C LEU A 273 -10.26 17.62 15.91
N ARG A 274 -11.50 18.11 15.90
CA ARG A 274 -12.63 17.35 15.41
C ARG A 274 -12.65 17.39 13.88
N PRO A 275 -13.05 16.31 13.19
CA PRO A 275 -13.16 16.28 11.72
C PRO A 275 -13.93 17.49 11.15
N ALA A 276 -15.07 17.84 11.75
CA ALA A 276 -15.87 18.97 11.31
C ALA A 276 -15.16 20.33 11.47
N ASP A 277 -14.28 20.49 12.47
CA ASP A 277 -13.55 21.75 12.64
C ASP A 277 -12.53 21.97 11.52
N VAL A 278 -11.89 20.90 11.05
CA VAL A 278 -10.96 20.98 9.92
C VAL A 278 -11.73 21.13 8.61
N HIS A 279 -12.79 20.33 8.41
CA HIS A 279 -13.59 20.35 7.18
C HIS A 279 -14.22 21.71 6.87
N PHE A 280 -14.71 22.39 7.90
CA PHE A 280 -15.36 23.71 7.77
C PHE A 280 -14.43 24.88 8.08
N GLY A 281 -13.11 24.70 8.05
CA GLY A 281 -12.13 25.77 8.15
C GLY A 281 -12.01 26.44 9.54
N ARG A 282 -12.51 25.81 10.62
CA ARG A 282 -12.45 26.36 11.99
C ARG A 282 -11.11 26.10 12.70
N ALA A 283 -10.25 25.26 12.14
CA ALA A 283 -8.99 24.86 12.73
C ALA A 283 -8.08 26.04 13.12
N PRO A 284 -7.86 27.09 12.30
CA PRO A 284 -6.97 28.21 12.66
C PRO A 284 -7.41 28.94 13.93
N VAL A 285 -8.71 29.20 14.07
CA VAL A 285 -9.26 29.88 15.27
C VAL A 285 -9.07 29.02 16.52
N LEU A 286 -9.29 27.72 16.42
CA LEU A 286 -9.11 26.79 17.54
C LEU A 286 -7.63 26.67 17.95
N ILE A 287 -6.71 26.61 17.00
CA ILE A 287 -5.27 26.58 17.28
C ILE A 287 -4.81 27.89 17.94
N ALA A 288 -5.24 29.03 17.43
CA ALA A 288 -4.94 30.33 18.07
C ALA A 288 -5.47 30.41 19.51
N THR A 289 -6.65 29.87 19.77
CA THR A 289 -7.21 29.79 21.11
C THR A 289 -6.40 28.87 22.02
N ARG A 290 -6.00 27.71 21.55
CA ARG A 290 -5.12 26.77 22.28
C ARG A 290 -3.78 27.43 22.60
N GLN A 291 -3.19 28.16 21.64
CA GLN A 291 -1.92 28.85 21.81
C GLN A 291 -2.00 29.88 22.93
N ARG A 292 -3.02 30.75 22.95
CA ARG A 292 -3.23 31.76 24.03
C ARG A 292 -3.38 31.10 25.40
N ILE A 293 -4.10 29.98 25.50
CA ILE A 293 -4.26 29.27 26.77
C ILE A 293 -2.90 28.71 27.24
N LEU A 294 -2.13 28.13 26.34
CA LEU A 294 -0.80 27.59 26.65
C LEU A 294 0.19 28.67 27.06
N GLU A 295 0.17 29.84 26.40
CA GLU A 295 1.00 31.02 26.76
C GLU A 295 0.63 31.54 28.15
N ALA A 296 -0.65 31.65 28.45
CA ALA A 296 -1.10 32.08 29.79
C ALA A 296 -0.68 31.06 30.87
N ALA A 297 -0.78 29.78 30.59
CA ALA A 297 -0.32 28.72 31.50
C ALA A 297 1.21 28.78 31.71
N CYS A 298 1.96 29.03 30.65
CA CYS A 298 3.41 29.17 30.71
C CYS A 298 3.83 30.40 31.51
N ALA A 299 3.13 31.51 31.35
CA ALA A 299 3.37 32.72 32.14
C ALA A 299 3.05 32.56 33.64
N ALA A 300 1.99 31.79 33.95
CA ALA A 300 1.60 31.52 35.35
C ALA A 300 2.53 30.47 36.03
N HIS A 301 3.09 29.56 35.26
CA HIS A 301 3.87 28.41 35.76
C HIS A 301 5.09 28.12 34.87
N PRO A 302 6.06 29.03 34.75
CA PRO A 302 7.22 28.85 33.86
C PRO A 302 8.07 27.61 34.23
N GLU A 303 8.08 27.24 35.50
CA GLU A 303 8.75 26.05 35.99
C GLU A 303 8.27 24.72 35.37
N ARG A 304 7.06 24.67 34.77
CA ARG A 304 6.51 23.51 34.12
C ARG A 304 6.94 23.39 32.65
N PHE A 305 7.48 24.41 32.07
CA PHE A 305 7.84 24.49 30.64
C PHE A 305 9.36 24.63 30.46
N VAL A 306 10.12 23.74 31.10
CA VAL A 306 11.60 23.83 31.26
C VAL A 306 12.35 23.73 29.92
N ARG A 307 11.81 23.02 28.92
CA ARG A 307 12.53 22.71 27.66
C ARG A 307 12.34 23.79 26.60
N ARG A 308 11.13 24.28 26.43
CA ARG A 308 10.75 25.27 25.41
C ARG A 308 9.36 25.83 25.71
N PRO A 309 9.04 27.05 25.24
CA PRO A 309 7.67 27.57 25.29
C PRO A 309 6.70 26.60 24.61
N PRO A 310 5.47 26.45 25.11
CA PRO A 310 4.49 25.56 24.52
C PRO A 310 3.99 26.08 23.17
N VAL A 311 3.80 25.19 22.23
CA VAL A 311 3.28 25.49 20.89
C VAL A 311 2.09 24.59 20.59
N ALA A 312 0.97 25.20 20.18
CA ALA A 312 -0.20 24.46 19.68
C ALA A 312 0.06 24.03 18.24
N SER A 313 0.22 22.73 18.01
CA SER A 313 0.49 22.18 16.68
C SER A 313 -0.72 22.33 15.76
N PRO A 314 -0.54 22.85 14.53
CA PRO A 314 -1.60 22.89 13.52
C PRO A 314 -1.83 21.47 12.93
N PRO A 315 -3.01 21.20 12.34
CA PRO A 315 -3.24 19.99 11.59
C PRO A 315 -2.35 19.93 10.34
N PRO A 316 -2.15 18.77 9.73
CA PRO A 316 -1.39 18.62 8.48
C PRO A 316 -1.96 19.53 7.36
N THR A 317 -1.07 20.13 6.58
CA THR A 317 -1.43 20.95 5.41
C THR A 317 -1.56 20.12 4.14
N GLU A 318 -1.07 18.89 4.15
CA GLU A 318 -1.17 17.93 3.05
C GLU A 318 -1.43 16.52 3.58
N VAL A 319 -2.24 15.77 2.87
CA VAL A 319 -2.55 14.37 3.17
C VAL A 319 -2.42 13.55 1.91
N TRP A 320 -1.76 12.42 2.03
CA TRP A 320 -1.45 11.54 0.91
C TRP A 320 -2.08 10.16 1.07
N ILE A 321 -2.58 9.60 -0.02
CA ILE A 321 -2.64 8.16 -0.21
C ILE A 321 -1.37 7.81 -0.97
N ASN A 322 -0.51 6.97 -0.37
CA ASN A 322 0.73 6.52 -0.99
C ASN A 322 1.68 7.65 -1.40
N LYS A 323 2.13 8.46 -0.44
CA LYS A 323 3.12 9.51 -0.70
C LYS A 323 4.32 8.98 -1.51
N PRO A 324 4.71 9.60 -2.65
CA PRO A 324 5.88 9.18 -3.40
C PRO A 324 7.15 9.29 -2.55
N LEU A 325 8.01 8.27 -2.66
CA LEU A 325 9.34 8.33 -2.05
C LEU A 325 10.12 9.41 -2.78
N GLN A 326 10.43 10.51 -2.09
CA GLN A 326 11.40 11.46 -2.62
C GLN A 326 12.73 10.72 -2.82
N PRO A 327 13.35 10.76 -4.02
CA PRO A 327 14.71 10.28 -4.16
C PRO A 327 15.57 11.05 -3.15
N ALA A 328 16.30 10.32 -2.30
CA ALA A 328 17.19 10.92 -1.33
C ALA A 328 18.01 11.99 -2.06
N ALA A 329 17.92 13.24 -1.60
CA ALA A 329 18.70 14.33 -2.14
C ALA A 329 20.16 13.88 -2.10
N ARG A 330 20.76 13.65 -3.29
CA ARG A 330 22.20 13.44 -3.38
C ARG A 330 22.81 14.69 -2.78
N SER A 331 23.44 14.56 -1.64
CA SER A 331 24.28 15.60 -1.08
C SER A 331 25.22 16.04 -2.20
N GLN A 332 24.97 17.23 -2.74
CA GLN A 332 25.99 17.91 -3.53
C GLN A 332 27.10 18.19 -2.52
N VAL A 333 28.06 17.30 -2.48
CA VAL A 333 29.38 17.61 -1.94
C VAL A 333 29.92 18.65 -2.93
N ASP A 334 29.94 19.89 -2.50
CA ASP A 334 30.57 20.98 -3.22
C ASP A 334 31.96 20.53 -3.65
N LEU A 335 32.11 20.27 -4.94
CA LEU A 335 33.41 20.20 -5.61
C LEU A 335 33.95 21.62 -5.63
N VAL A 336 34.59 22.03 -4.53
CA VAL A 336 35.48 23.18 -4.54
C VAL A 336 36.59 22.81 -5.53
N ALA A 337 36.55 23.45 -6.68
CA ALA A 337 37.63 23.39 -7.67
C ALA A 337 38.91 23.92 -7.02
N PRO A 338 40.06 23.24 -7.17
CA PRO A 338 41.32 23.77 -6.71
C PRO A 338 41.66 25.00 -7.54
N THR A 339 41.75 26.15 -6.88
CA THR A 339 42.29 27.38 -7.45
C THR A 339 43.74 27.13 -7.83
N ASP A 340 44.03 27.22 -9.11
CA ASP A 340 45.38 27.19 -9.66
C ASP A 340 46.17 28.43 -9.21
N ALA A 341 46.95 28.28 -8.14
CA ALA A 341 47.98 29.22 -7.71
C ALA A 341 49.32 28.80 -8.33
N ARG A 342 49.47 28.99 -9.63
CA ARG A 342 50.76 28.97 -10.33
C ARG A 342 50.74 29.91 -11.55
N GLN A 343 50.87 31.19 -11.29
CA GLN A 343 51.41 32.15 -12.28
C GLN A 343 51.70 33.48 -11.53
N GLU A 344 52.83 33.51 -10.86
CA GLU A 344 53.53 34.74 -10.52
C GLU A 344 54.90 34.38 -9.92
N ALA A 345 55.85 33.99 -10.78
CA ALA A 345 57.26 34.04 -10.45
C ALA A 345 58.07 33.91 -11.76
N LEU A 346 58.07 34.99 -12.60
CA LEU A 346 59.06 35.25 -13.61
C LEU A 346 58.77 36.66 -14.21
N GLN A 347 59.20 37.68 -13.49
CA GLN A 347 59.78 38.91 -14.07
C GLN A 347 60.67 39.54 -13.01
#